data_b57b9b5347476085192f8e195879c473
#
_entry.id   b57b9b5347476085192f8e195879c473
#
_cell.length_a   1.000
_cell.length_b   1.000
_cell.length_c   1.000
_cell.angle_alpha   90.00
_cell.angle_beta   90.00
_cell.angle_gamma   90.00
#
_symmetry.space_group_name_H-M   'P 1'
#
loop_
_entity.id
_entity.type
_entity.pdbx_description
1 polymer ?
#
loop_
_entity_poly.entity_id
_entity_poly.type
_entity_poly.pdbx_seq_one_letter_code
_entity_poly.pdbx_strand_id
1 'polypeptide(L)'
;MQEVKLADYRGKKNVVMVFYPLDWSPVCSNEHACMVNDMKKFEALDAQVLGLSVDSAWSHKAYAEKMGIKYPLLADFQPRGAVAEKFGIYLADKGITGRAIAIINKAGNVAWFKQYDIPVVPDLNEVAQALSQVK
;
A
#
# COMPACT_ATOMS: atom_id res chain seq x y z
N MET A 1 4.96 11.16 -15.19
CA MET A 1 4.62 10.43 -13.97
C MET A 1 4.18 11.40 -12.90
N GLN A 2 3.20 11.00 -12.12
CA GLN A 2 2.57 11.87 -11.15
C GLN A 2 3.21 11.71 -9.78
N GLU A 3 3.49 12.82 -9.10
CA GLU A 3 3.90 12.81 -7.71
C GLU A 3 2.65 12.71 -6.82
N VAL A 4 2.68 11.78 -5.85
CA VAL A 4 1.58 11.60 -4.90
C VAL A 4 2.11 11.81 -3.49
N LYS A 5 1.42 12.63 -2.70
CA LYS A 5 1.78 12.93 -1.32
C LYS A 5 0.63 12.58 -0.39
N LEU A 6 0.94 12.07 0.81
CA LEU A 6 -0.08 11.80 1.83
C LEU A 6 -0.86 13.07 2.18
N ALA A 7 -0.20 14.21 2.17
CA ALA A 7 -0.85 15.50 2.45
C ALA A 7 -2.00 15.81 1.49
N ASP A 8 -1.99 15.25 0.28
CA ASP A 8 -3.05 15.46 -0.71
C ASP A 8 -4.39 14.91 -0.23
N TYR A 9 -4.38 13.94 0.69
CA TYR A 9 -5.59 13.29 1.20
C TYR A 9 -5.99 13.79 2.58
N ARG A 10 -5.15 14.59 3.23
CA ARG A 10 -5.43 15.10 4.59
C ARG A 10 -6.71 15.91 4.58
N GLY A 11 -7.62 15.59 5.52
CA GLY A 11 -8.92 16.22 5.63
C GLY A 11 -9.95 15.77 4.60
N LYS A 12 -9.57 14.88 3.69
CA LYS A 12 -10.42 14.43 2.58
C LYS A 12 -10.76 12.96 2.67
N LYS A 13 -9.75 12.11 2.77
CA LYS A 13 -9.91 10.65 2.78
C LYS A 13 -8.95 10.01 3.75
N ASN A 14 -9.36 8.88 4.32
CA ASN A 14 -8.43 7.99 4.98
C ASN A 14 -7.60 7.28 3.90
N VAL A 15 -6.37 6.91 4.22
CA VAL A 15 -5.47 6.25 3.27
C VAL A 15 -5.16 4.84 3.78
N VAL A 16 -5.35 3.85 2.90
CA VAL A 16 -4.88 2.48 3.15
C VAL A 16 -3.58 2.31 2.38
N MET A 17 -2.47 2.33 3.11
CA MET A 17 -1.14 2.18 2.54
C MET A 17 -0.75 0.71 2.54
N VAL A 18 -0.58 0.15 1.35
CA VAL A 18 -0.22 -1.25 1.15
C VAL A 18 1.27 -1.32 0.84
N PHE A 19 2.07 -1.73 1.83
CA PHE A 19 3.50 -1.98 1.64
C PHE A 19 3.69 -3.42 1.17
N TYR A 20 4.43 -3.62 0.08
CA TYR A 20 4.66 -4.96 -0.44
C TYR A 20 6.11 -5.10 -0.96
N PRO A 21 6.67 -6.32 -0.96
CA PRO A 21 8.06 -6.52 -1.32
C PRO A 21 8.45 -6.11 -2.73
N LEU A 22 7.80 -6.66 -3.75
CA LEU A 22 8.20 -6.41 -5.14
C LEU A 22 7.03 -6.59 -6.11
N ASP A 23 7.00 -5.74 -7.14
CA ASP A 23 6.15 -5.96 -8.30
C ASP A 23 6.46 -7.34 -8.88
N TRP A 24 5.45 -7.97 -9.49
CA TRP A 24 5.55 -9.23 -10.22
C TRP A 24 5.74 -10.48 -9.36
N SER A 25 6.05 -10.36 -8.06
CA SER A 25 6.18 -11.54 -7.21
C SER A 25 4.82 -12.21 -6.98
N PRO A 26 4.78 -13.57 -6.84
CA PRO A 26 3.49 -14.28 -6.78
C PRO A 26 2.59 -13.87 -5.63
N VAL A 27 3.12 -13.76 -4.40
CA VAL A 27 2.32 -13.41 -3.23
C VAL A 27 1.82 -11.96 -3.33
N CYS A 28 2.68 -11.05 -3.78
CA CYS A 28 2.29 -9.65 -3.96
C CYS A 28 1.22 -9.52 -5.05
N SER A 29 1.32 -10.30 -6.12
CA SER A 29 0.31 -10.29 -7.18
C SER A 29 -1.04 -10.81 -6.68
N ASN A 30 -1.04 -11.83 -5.82
CA ASN A 30 -2.28 -12.30 -5.18
C ASN A 30 -2.87 -11.22 -4.27
N GLU A 31 -2.05 -10.54 -3.50
CA GLU A 31 -2.48 -9.44 -2.64
C GLU A 31 -3.16 -8.33 -3.46
N HIS A 32 -2.52 -7.90 -4.55
CA HIS A 32 -3.07 -6.86 -5.39
C HIS A 32 -4.34 -7.32 -6.13
N ALA A 33 -4.41 -8.58 -6.56
CA ALA A 33 -5.62 -9.11 -7.17
C ALA A 33 -6.79 -9.05 -6.19
N CYS A 34 -6.57 -9.41 -4.93
CA CYS A 34 -7.59 -9.29 -3.89
C CYS A 34 -8.00 -7.83 -3.69
N MET A 35 -7.04 -6.92 -3.64
CA MET A 35 -7.33 -5.50 -3.44
C MET A 35 -8.12 -4.93 -4.63
N VAL A 36 -7.78 -5.30 -5.86
CA VAL A 36 -8.52 -4.86 -7.06
C VAL A 36 -9.96 -5.33 -6.97
N ASN A 37 -10.20 -6.58 -6.56
CA ASN A 37 -11.54 -7.11 -6.40
C ASN A 37 -12.34 -6.38 -5.31
N ASP A 38 -11.68 -5.91 -4.26
CA ASP A 38 -12.31 -5.29 -3.10
C ASP A 38 -12.34 -3.76 -3.15
N MET A 39 -11.89 -3.14 -4.25
CA MET A 39 -11.77 -1.68 -4.34
C MET A 39 -13.05 -0.93 -4.00
N LYS A 40 -14.21 -1.43 -4.45
CA LYS A 40 -15.48 -0.77 -4.17
C LYS A 40 -15.79 -0.73 -2.67
N LYS A 41 -15.38 -1.77 -1.93
CA LYS A 41 -15.55 -1.82 -0.48
C LYS A 41 -14.76 -0.70 0.20
N PHE A 42 -13.53 -0.48 -0.23
CA PHE A 42 -12.69 0.58 0.35
C PHE A 42 -13.17 1.97 -0.07
N GLU A 43 -13.59 2.14 -1.31
CA GLU A 43 -14.18 3.39 -1.78
C GLU A 43 -15.44 3.75 -0.99
N ALA A 44 -16.27 2.77 -0.69
CA ALA A 44 -17.49 2.97 0.11
C ALA A 44 -17.17 3.43 1.55
N LEU A 45 -15.97 3.13 2.04
CA LEU A 45 -15.49 3.57 3.34
C LEU A 45 -14.72 4.91 3.27
N ASP A 46 -14.82 5.62 2.14
CA ASP A 46 -14.18 6.91 1.90
C ASP A 46 -12.65 6.84 2.07
N ALA A 47 -12.06 5.78 1.53
CA ALA A 47 -10.63 5.55 1.63
C ALA A 47 -9.96 5.52 0.26
N GLN A 48 -8.72 6.00 0.22
CA GLN A 48 -7.84 5.88 -0.92
C GLN A 48 -6.80 4.80 -0.65
N VAL A 49 -6.72 3.81 -1.53
CA VAL A 49 -5.67 2.79 -1.46
C VAL A 49 -4.43 3.29 -2.19
N LEU A 50 -3.27 3.15 -1.57
CA LEU A 50 -1.97 3.44 -2.18
C LEU A 50 -1.07 2.22 -1.97
N GLY A 51 -0.42 1.76 -3.04
CA GLY A 51 0.60 0.72 -2.92
C GLY A 51 1.99 1.34 -2.87
N LEU A 52 2.94 0.66 -2.22
CA LEU A 52 4.31 1.15 -2.13
C LEU A 52 5.30 -0.01 -2.07
N SER A 53 6.29 0.04 -2.94
CA SER A 53 7.43 -0.87 -2.93
C SER A 53 8.68 -0.14 -3.40
N VAL A 54 9.83 -0.84 -3.40
CA VAL A 54 11.11 -0.26 -3.85
C VAL A 54 11.27 -0.26 -5.37
N ASP A 55 10.30 -0.78 -6.10
CA ASP A 55 10.37 -0.83 -7.57
C ASP A 55 10.32 0.55 -8.19
N SER A 56 10.82 0.64 -9.42
CA SER A 56 10.82 1.88 -10.17
C SER A 56 9.40 2.26 -10.62
N ALA A 57 9.19 3.54 -10.92
CA ALA A 57 7.92 4.00 -11.46
C ALA A 57 7.58 3.34 -12.79
N TRP A 58 8.59 2.97 -13.58
CA TRP A 58 8.36 2.26 -14.84
C TRP A 58 7.86 0.83 -14.62
N SER A 59 8.43 0.12 -13.64
CA SER A 59 7.93 -1.21 -13.26
C SER A 59 6.49 -1.10 -12.77
N HIS A 60 6.21 -0.14 -11.88
CA HIS A 60 4.85 0.07 -11.35
C HIS A 60 3.84 0.32 -12.47
N LYS A 61 4.20 1.13 -13.46
CA LYS A 61 3.29 1.43 -14.57
C LYS A 61 2.91 0.17 -15.34
N ALA A 62 3.91 -0.62 -15.73
CA ALA A 62 3.69 -1.87 -16.45
C ALA A 62 2.91 -2.88 -15.62
N TYR A 63 3.25 -3.00 -14.34
CA TYR A 63 2.61 -3.90 -13.41
C TYR A 63 1.14 -3.54 -13.19
N ALA A 64 0.85 -2.26 -12.97
CA ALA A 64 -0.51 -1.79 -12.78
C ALA A 64 -1.37 -2.06 -14.01
N GLU A 65 -0.84 -1.83 -15.21
CA GLU A 65 -1.56 -2.12 -16.45
C GLU A 65 -1.87 -3.61 -16.58
N LYS A 66 -0.88 -4.47 -16.30
CA LYS A 66 -1.05 -5.92 -16.39
C LYS A 66 -2.06 -6.45 -15.39
N MET A 67 -2.04 -5.94 -14.16
CA MET A 67 -2.88 -6.41 -13.07
C MET A 67 -4.25 -5.73 -12.99
N GLY A 68 -4.46 -4.68 -13.78
CA GLY A 68 -5.69 -3.90 -13.68
C GLY A 68 -5.78 -3.06 -12.41
N ILE A 69 -4.63 -2.67 -11.86
CA ILE A 69 -4.57 -1.85 -10.64
C ILE A 69 -4.90 -0.40 -10.99
N LYS A 70 -5.90 0.17 -10.34
CA LYS A 70 -6.33 1.55 -10.59
C LYS A 70 -5.87 2.52 -9.51
N TYR A 71 -5.46 2.03 -8.34
CA TYR A 71 -4.89 2.90 -7.32
C TYR A 71 -3.41 3.17 -7.60
N PRO A 72 -2.86 4.31 -7.12
CA PRO A 72 -1.46 4.64 -7.35
C PRO A 72 -0.49 3.65 -6.72
N LEU A 73 0.57 3.32 -7.43
CA LEU A 73 1.71 2.56 -6.90
C LEU A 73 2.87 3.53 -6.76
N LEU A 74 3.34 3.71 -5.53
CA LEU A 74 4.39 4.67 -5.20
C LEU A 74 5.74 3.99 -5.21
N ALA A 75 6.74 4.66 -5.79
CA ALA A 75 8.09 4.12 -5.94
C ALA A 75 8.99 4.62 -4.81
N ASP A 76 9.28 3.75 -3.86
CA ASP A 76 10.25 3.99 -2.79
C ASP A 76 11.65 3.59 -3.28
N PHE A 77 11.98 4.07 -4.48
CA PHE A 77 13.12 3.60 -5.28
C PHE A 77 14.41 4.33 -4.94
N GLN A 78 14.34 5.65 -4.74
CA GLN A 78 15.52 6.46 -4.50
C GLN A 78 15.21 7.62 -3.53
N PRO A 79 15.78 7.66 -2.34
CA PRO A 79 16.62 6.61 -1.72
C PRO A 79 15.82 5.35 -1.47
N ARG A 80 16.42 4.20 -1.80
CA ARG A 80 15.71 2.92 -1.74
C ARG A 80 15.22 2.63 -0.33
N GLY A 81 13.91 2.40 -0.22
CA GLY A 81 13.30 1.99 1.04
C GLY A 81 13.19 3.10 2.09
N ALA A 82 13.36 4.38 1.69
CA ALA A 82 13.33 5.48 2.66
C ALA A 82 12.02 5.57 3.42
N VAL A 83 10.89 5.40 2.74
CA VAL A 83 9.56 5.45 3.37
C VAL A 83 9.35 4.19 4.23
N ALA A 84 9.69 3.01 3.69
CA ALA A 84 9.58 1.75 4.43
C ALA A 84 10.41 1.78 5.72
N GLU A 85 11.58 2.41 5.67
CA GLU A 85 12.42 2.54 6.85
C GLU A 85 11.77 3.39 7.94
N LYS A 86 11.07 4.45 7.55
CA LYS A 86 10.32 5.30 8.50
C LYS A 86 9.21 4.52 9.20
N PHE A 87 8.66 3.51 8.54
CA PHE A 87 7.65 2.64 9.15
C PHE A 87 8.25 1.40 9.84
N GLY A 88 9.59 1.28 9.83
CA GLY A 88 10.29 0.19 10.50
C GLY A 88 10.18 -1.16 9.78
N ILE A 89 9.89 -1.16 8.49
CA ILE A 89 9.65 -2.39 7.71
C ILE A 89 10.57 -2.57 6.50
N TYR A 90 11.62 -1.75 6.39
CA TYR A 90 12.59 -1.94 5.32
C TYR A 90 13.53 -3.11 5.65
N LEU A 91 13.63 -4.08 4.74
CA LEU A 91 14.49 -5.26 4.89
C LEU A 91 15.83 -4.98 4.19
N ALA A 92 16.75 -4.33 4.91
CA ALA A 92 18.01 -3.84 4.36
C ALA A 92 18.89 -4.94 3.78
N ASP A 93 18.86 -6.14 4.37
CA ASP A 93 19.66 -7.28 3.91
C ASP A 93 19.19 -7.80 2.53
N LYS A 94 17.92 -7.53 2.18
CA LYS A 94 17.33 -7.94 0.91
C LYS A 94 17.10 -6.78 -0.04
N GLY A 95 17.15 -5.55 0.47
CA GLY A 95 16.88 -4.34 -0.31
C GLY A 95 15.43 -4.20 -0.75
N ILE A 96 14.49 -4.76 0.01
CA ILE A 96 13.05 -4.74 -0.31
C ILE A 96 12.22 -4.25 0.87
N THR A 97 10.99 -3.87 0.59
CA THR A 97 10.01 -3.51 1.60
C THR A 97 9.45 -4.78 2.25
N GLY A 98 9.20 -4.75 3.55
CA GLY A 98 8.42 -5.78 4.22
C GLY A 98 6.95 -5.69 3.80
N ARG A 99 6.15 -6.70 4.17
CA ARG A 99 4.72 -6.71 3.88
C ARG A 99 3.98 -6.14 5.08
N ALA A 100 3.22 -5.07 4.85
CA ALA A 100 2.45 -4.42 5.91
C ALA A 100 1.31 -3.60 5.32
N ILE A 101 0.30 -3.32 6.14
CA ILE A 101 -0.77 -2.39 5.78
C ILE A 101 -0.91 -1.39 6.91
N ALA A 102 -0.95 -0.11 6.55
CA ALA A 102 -1.18 0.99 7.48
C ALA A 102 -2.43 1.74 7.06
N ILE A 103 -3.24 2.15 8.05
CA ILE A 103 -4.35 3.07 7.80
C ILE A 103 -3.96 4.42 8.38
N ILE A 104 -3.95 5.43 7.52
CA ILE A 104 -3.62 6.80 7.89
C ILE A 104 -4.91 7.59 7.86
N ASN A 105 -5.29 8.19 8.99
CA ASN A 105 -6.54 8.90 9.08
C ASN A 105 -6.47 10.28 8.42
N LYS A 106 -7.62 10.97 8.37
CA LYS A 106 -7.72 12.30 7.74
C LYS A 106 -6.85 13.35 8.44
N ALA A 107 -6.50 13.15 9.69
CA ALA A 107 -5.60 14.03 10.42
C ALA A 107 -4.12 13.79 10.09
N GLY A 108 -3.81 12.71 9.34
CA GLY A 108 -2.45 12.38 8.95
C GLY A 108 -1.73 11.48 9.94
N ASN A 109 -2.44 10.85 10.85
CA ASN A 109 -1.86 9.95 11.85
C ASN A 109 -2.10 8.49 11.48
N VAL A 110 -1.17 7.61 11.86
CA VAL A 110 -1.33 6.17 11.68
C VAL A 110 -2.35 5.68 12.71
N ALA A 111 -3.54 5.32 12.23
CA ALA A 111 -4.63 4.87 13.09
C ALA A 111 -4.62 3.35 13.29
N TRP A 112 -4.00 2.61 12.39
CA TRP A 112 -3.91 1.16 12.44
C TRP A 112 -2.70 0.71 11.63
N PHE A 113 -2.02 -0.35 12.08
CA PHE A 113 -0.84 -0.88 11.39
C PHE A 113 -0.71 -2.37 11.70
N LYS A 114 -0.44 -3.17 10.66
CA LYS A 114 -0.13 -4.59 10.84
C LYS A 114 0.94 -5.00 9.85
N GLN A 115 1.97 -5.67 10.36
CA GLN A 115 3.01 -6.28 9.54
C GLN A 115 2.69 -7.75 9.36
N TYR A 116 2.92 -8.26 8.15
CA TYR A 116 2.68 -9.66 7.78
C TYR A 116 4.00 -10.30 7.38
N ASP A 117 4.09 -11.63 7.55
CA ASP A 117 5.21 -12.36 6.99
C ASP A 117 5.16 -12.30 5.46
N ILE A 118 6.33 -12.35 4.83
CA ILE A 118 6.44 -12.17 3.38
C ILE A 118 5.51 -13.09 2.57
N PRO A 119 5.37 -14.40 2.89
CA PRO A 119 4.52 -15.29 2.10
C PRO A 119 3.03 -15.20 2.42
N VAL A 120 2.62 -14.32 3.32
CA VAL A 120 1.22 -14.22 3.75
C VAL A 120 0.47 -13.17 2.95
N VAL A 121 -0.66 -13.56 2.35
CA VAL A 121 -1.58 -12.60 1.72
C VAL A 121 -2.45 -12.00 2.83
N PRO A 122 -2.45 -10.66 3.02
CA PRO A 122 -3.27 -10.03 4.05
C PRO A 122 -4.76 -10.32 3.90
N ASP A 123 -5.45 -10.49 5.03
CA ASP A 123 -6.91 -10.60 5.05
C ASP A 123 -7.52 -9.20 4.92
N LEU A 124 -8.06 -8.88 3.75
CA LEU A 124 -8.63 -7.56 3.50
C LEU A 124 -9.93 -7.30 4.25
N ASN A 125 -10.61 -8.34 4.73
CA ASN A 125 -11.77 -8.15 5.61
C ASN A 125 -11.34 -7.56 6.96
N GLU A 126 -10.22 -7.99 7.49
CA GLU A 126 -9.64 -7.42 8.70
C GLU A 126 -9.29 -5.94 8.49
N VAL A 127 -8.69 -5.62 7.35
CA VAL A 127 -8.33 -4.23 7.02
C VAL A 127 -9.58 -3.36 6.87
N ALA A 128 -10.59 -3.85 6.16
CA ALA A 128 -11.85 -3.12 5.98
C ALA A 128 -12.55 -2.89 7.32
N GLN A 129 -12.55 -3.88 8.21
CA GLN A 129 -13.14 -3.76 9.55
C GLN A 129 -12.38 -2.70 10.36
N ALA A 130 -11.06 -2.73 10.34
CA ALA A 130 -10.26 -1.71 11.02
C ALA A 130 -10.54 -0.32 10.47
N LEU A 131 -10.63 -0.20 9.14
CA LEU A 131 -10.92 1.07 8.48
C LEU A 131 -12.29 1.62 8.88
N SER A 132 -13.29 0.75 9.05
CA SER A 132 -14.64 1.18 9.45
C SER A 132 -14.66 1.83 10.84
N GLN A 133 -13.65 1.58 11.67
CA GLN A 133 -13.53 2.17 13.00
C GLN A 133 -12.75 3.49 12.99
N VAL A 134 -12.15 3.86 11.87
CA VAL A 134 -11.36 5.09 11.72
C VAL A 134 -12.26 6.24 11.34
N LYS A 135 -12.12 7.35 12.05
CA LYS A 135 -12.95 8.56 11.82
C LYS A 135 -12.30 9.54 10.87
#